data_3cce99856b00b60a9371ca3cfbfb77b5
#
_entry.id   3cce99856b00b60a9371ca3cfbfb77b5
#
_cell.length_a   1.000
_cell.length_b   1.000
_cell.length_c   1.000
_cell.angle_alpha   90.00
_cell.angle_beta   90.00
_cell.angle_gamma   90.00
#
_symmetry.space_group_name_H-M   'P 1'
#
loop_
_entity.id
_entity.type
_entity.pdbx_description
1 polymer ?
#
loop_
_entity_poly.entity_id
_entity_poly.type
_entity_poly.pdbx_seq_one_letter_code
_entity_poly.pdbx_strand_id
1 'polypeptide(L)'
;MDTLIRMLDHHLSLVGEIIDRTDRLDDRALDESIELSVEGIDRDPTLRSVTNRLVGQLEMWVIAVEGGTRVPPGDDATPGRLKTRLQIVGPRFRELAVGALRDGRADETFIDATCEPPQTFTYGGMLAHVLTFSAVRRTMAIGALEREGIADLGAGDPMHFVGGVGADASTIKRNHD
;
A
#
# COMPACT_ATOMS: atom_id res chain seq x y z
N MET A 1 4.02 -4.13 21.39
CA MET A 1 4.11 -3.62 20.00
C MET A 1 2.84 -2.84 19.73
N ASP A 2 2.94 -1.64 19.20
CA ASP A 2 1.79 -0.79 18.88
C ASP A 2 0.95 -1.44 17.75
N THR A 3 -0.36 -1.44 17.90
CA THR A 3 -1.30 -2.00 16.92
C THR A 3 -1.18 -1.29 15.57
N LEU A 4 -1.00 0.05 15.57
CA LEU A 4 -0.82 0.82 14.33
C LEU A 4 0.46 0.44 13.59
N ILE A 5 1.56 0.17 14.31
CA ILE A 5 2.80 -0.31 13.71
C ILE A 5 2.58 -1.68 13.05
N ARG A 6 1.86 -2.58 13.70
CA ARG A 6 1.51 -3.88 13.13
C ARG A 6 0.64 -3.75 11.88
N MET A 7 -0.35 -2.86 11.90
CA MET A 7 -1.19 -2.59 10.72
C MET A 7 -0.37 -2.02 9.57
N LEU A 8 0.60 -1.15 9.85
CA LEU A 8 1.51 -0.62 8.84
C LEU A 8 2.40 -1.72 8.26
N ASP A 9 3.01 -2.55 9.10
CA ASP A 9 3.86 -3.66 8.67
C ASP A 9 3.08 -4.65 7.80
N HIS A 10 1.85 -4.99 8.20
CA HIS A 10 0.94 -5.78 7.38
C HIS A 10 0.62 -5.12 6.03
N HIS A 11 0.32 -3.81 6.04
CA HIS A 11 0.05 -3.08 4.80
C HIS A 11 1.22 -3.17 3.82
N LEU A 12 2.44 -2.88 4.29
CA LEU A 12 3.64 -2.90 3.43
C LEU A 12 3.93 -4.30 2.88
N SER A 13 3.78 -5.34 3.72
CA SER A 13 3.95 -6.73 3.30
C SER A 13 2.94 -7.13 2.24
N LEU A 14 1.65 -6.87 2.48
CA LEU A 14 0.58 -7.25 1.56
C LEU A 14 0.67 -6.50 0.21
N VAL A 15 1.09 -5.23 0.21
CA VAL A 15 1.37 -4.51 -1.05
C VAL A 15 2.48 -5.20 -1.83
N GLY A 16 3.55 -5.62 -1.16
CA GLY A 16 4.63 -6.39 -1.80
C GLY A 16 4.13 -7.71 -2.39
N GLU A 17 3.31 -8.43 -1.64
CA GLU A 17 2.72 -9.69 -2.08
C GLU A 17 1.77 -9.52 -3.27
N ILE A 18 0.95 -8.48 -3.30
CA ILE A 18 0.10 -8.13 -4.44
C ILE A 18 0.97 -7.87 -5.68
N ILE A 19 2.02 -7.05 -5.56
CA ILE A 19 2.93 -6.75 -6.67
C ILE A 19 3.61 -8.03 -7.19
N ASP A 20 4.05 -8.94 -6.31
CA ASP A 20 4.64 -10.21 -6.71
C ASP A 20 3.67 -11.11 -7.52
N ARG A 21 2.35 -11.02 -7.25
CA ARG A 21 1.34 -11.76 -8.02
C ARG A 21 1.06 -11.09 -9.36
N THR A 22 1.12 -9.77 -9.45
CA THR A 22 0.94 -9.07 -10.74
C THR A 22 2.03 -9.41 -11.75
N ASP A 23 3.21 -9.82 -11.32
CA ASP A 23 4.31 -10.26 -12.19
C ASP A 23 4.03 -11.56 -12.96
N ARG A 24 2.95 -12.27 -12.60
CA ARG A 24 2.48 -13.49 -13.28
C ARG A 24 1.51 -13.19 -14.43
N LEU A 25 1.09 -11.94 -14.60
CA LEU A 25 0.06 -11.51 -15.53
C LEU A 25 0.68 -10.80 -16.74
N ASP A 26 -0.01 -10.90 -17.87
CA ASP A 26 0.32 -10.11 -19.06
C ASP A 26 -0.22 -8.68 -18.98
N ASP A 27 0.20 -7.82 -19.89
CA ASP A 27 -0.22 -6.41 -19.91
C ASP A 27 -1.72 -6.27 -20.10
N ARG A 28 -2.39 -7.17 -20.83
CA ARG A 28 -3.83 -7.15 -21.03
C ARG A 28 -4.57 -7.34 -19.71
N ALA A 29 -4.18 -8.34 -18.93
CA ALA A 29 -4.80 -8.60 -17.62
C ALA A 29 -4.50 -7.48 -16.62
N LEU A 30 -3.30 -6.89 -16.67
CA LEU A 30 -2.93 -5.76 -15.83
C LEU A 30 -3.74 -4.48 -16.14
N ASP A 31 -4.17 -4.30 -17.39
CA ASP A 31 -4.88 -3.10 -17.87
C ASP A 31 -6.38 -3.34 -18.03
N GLU A 32 -6.88 -4.53 -17.67
CA GLU A 32 -8.32 -4.80 -17.64
C GLU A 32 -9.01 -3.96 -16.56
N SER A 33 -10.18 -3.40 -16.89
CA SER A 33 -10.94 -2.54 -15.98
C SER A 33 -11.46 -3.34 -14.77
N ILE A 34 -11.26 -2.79 -13.59
CA ILE A 34 -11.86 -3.29 -12.36
C ILE A 34 -13.26 -2.67 -12.24
N GLU A 35 -14.30 -3.50 -12.19
CA GLU A 35 -15.70 -3.01 -12.14
C GLU A 35 -16.00 -2.16 -10.91
N LEU A 36 -15.31 -2.40 -9.78
CA LEU A 36 -15.47 -1.62 -8.56
C LEU A 36 -14.73 -0.30 -8.70
N SER A 37 -15.47 0.75 -9.03
CA SER A 37 -15.00 2.15 -9.03
C SER A 37 -15.59 2.87 -7.83
N VAL A 38 -14.75 3.57 -7.07
CA VAL A 38 -15.18 4.42 -5.97
C VAL A 38 -14.75 5.85 -6.29
N GLU A 39 -15.73 6.74 -6.51
CA GLU A 39 -15.45 8.14 -6.80
C GLU A 39 -14.62 8.76 -5.66
N GLY A 40 -13.54 9.45 -6.02
CA GLY A 40 -12.59 10.03 -5.08
C GLY A 40 -11.46 9.10 -4.62
N ILE A 41 -11.54 7.79 -4.91
CA ILE A 41 -10.44 6.86 -4.68
C ILE A 41 -9.72 6.52 -5.98
N ASP A 42 -10.45 5.93 -6.94
CA ASP A 42 -9.94 5.58 -8.25
C ASP A 42 -11.05 5.65 -9.30
N ARG A 43 -10.82 6.41 -10.38
CA ARG A 43 -11.68 6.42 -11.55
C ARG A 43 -11.12 5.47 -12.59
N ASP A 44 -11.96 4.60 -13.16
CA ASP A 44 -11.59 3.59 -14.15
C ASP A 44 -10.34 2.78 -13.73
N PRO A 45 -10.39 2.12 -12.53
CA PRO A 45 -9.23 1.45 -12.00
C PRO A 45 -8.88 0.21 -12.82
N THR A 46 -7.57 -0.02 -12.98
CA THR A 46 -6.99 -1.27 -13.48
C THR A 46 -6.05 -1.82 -12.40
N LEU A 47 -5.66 -3.09 -12.50
CA LEU A 47 -4.72 -3.66 -11.55
C LEU A 47 -3.37 -2.91 -11.57
N ARG A 48 -2.90 -2.50 -12.76
CA ARG A 48 -1.71 -1.65 -12.92
C ARG A 48 -1.86 -0.30 -12.23
N SER A 49 -2.97 0.40 -12.46
CA SER A 49 -3.19 1.72 -11.87
C SER A 49 -3.32 1.67 -10.35
N VAL A 50 -4.05 0.67 -9.84
CA VAL A 50 -4.26 0.49 -8.39
C VAL A 50 -2.96 0.17 -7.67
N THR A 51 -2.14 -0.76 -8.20
CA THR A 51 -0.84 -1.09 -7.62
C THR A 51 0.14 0.07 -7.69
N ASN A 52 0.15 0.84 -8.80
CA ASN A 52 0.94 2.05 -8.90
C ASN A 52 0.56 3.10 -7.85
N ARG A 53 -0.74 3.26 -7.57
CA ARG A 53 -1.22 4.19 -6.53
C ARG A 53 -0.91 3.72 -5.11
N LEU A 54 -0.89 2.41 -4.85
CA LEU A 54 -0.48 1.87 -3.56
C LEU A 54 0.97 2.27 -3.22
N VAL A 55 1.88 2.18 -4.18
CA VAL A 55 3.28 2.59 -4.01
C VAL A 55 3.41 4.12 -4.03
N GLY A 56 2.81 4.77 -5.03
CA GLY A 56 2.89 6.21 -5.23
C GLY A 56 2.35 7.03 -4.04
N GLN A 57 1.37 6.51 -3.32
CA GLN A 57 0.87 7.16 -2.10
C GLN A 57 1.95 7.23 -1.01
N LEU A 58 2.74 6.17 -0.83
CA LEU A 58 3.85 6.18 0.14
C LEU A 58 4.92 7.20 -0.27
N GLU A 59 5.25 7.24 -1.57
CA GLU A 59 6.23 8.19 -2.12
C GLU A 59 5.78 9.64 -1.91
N MET A 60 4.51 9.93 -2.19
CA MET A 60 3.95 11.27 -1.99
C MET A 60 4.06 11.73 -0.53
N TRP A 61 3.72 10.85 0.43
CA TRP A 61 3.79 11.21 1.84
C TRP A 61 5.24 11.37 2.35
N VAL A 62 6.18 10.54 1.88
CA VAL A 62 7.59 10.73 2.20
C VAL A 62 8.07 12.08 1.70
N ILE A 63 7.75 12.45 0.45
CA ILE A 63 8.12 13.75 -0.14
C ILE A 63 7.46 14.90 0.64
N ALA A 64 6.19 14.79 1.00
CA ALA A 64 5.47 15.83 1.73
C ALA A 64 6.09 16.11 3.11
N VAL A 65 6.47 15.05 3.84
CA VAL A 65 7.08 15.18 5.19
C VAL A 65 8.53 15.69 5.11
N GLU A 66 9.31 15.23 4.14
CA GLU A 66 10.73 15.58 4.00
C GLU A 66 10.95 16.91 3.27
N GLY A 67 9.91 17.55 2.75
CA GLY A 67 10.00 18.84 2.05
C GLY A 67 10.61 18.72 0.64
N GLY A 68 10.46 17.58 -0.01
CA GLY A 68 10.93 17.34 -1.38
C GLY A 68 10.03 17.95 -2.45
N THR A 69 10.48 17.87 -3.70
CA THR A 69 9.68 18.23 -4.88
C THR A 69 8.95 16.99 -5.38
N ARG A 70 7.65 17.13 -5.66
CA ARG A 70 6.85 16.05 -6.25
C ARG A 70 7.43 15.66 -7.61
N VAL A 71 7.93 14.46 -7.69
CA VAL A 71 8.20 13.81 -8.97
C VAL A 71 6.94 13.04 -9.33
N PRO A 72 6.28 13.34 -10.47
CA PRO A 72 5.15 12.51 -10.90
C PRO A 72 5.59 11.05 -10.92
N PRO A 73 4.75 10.10 -10.42
CA PRO A 73 5.06 8.69 -10.63
C PRO A 73 5.21 8.50 -12.14
N GLY A 74 6.35 7.94 -12.55
CA GLY A 74 6.60 7.69 -13.95
C GLY A 74 5.52 6.76 -14.53
N ASP A 75 5.25 6.88 -15.83
CA ASP A 75 4.28 6.04 -16.55
C ASP A 75 4.68 4.54 -16.53
N ASP A 76 5.90 4.24 -16.10
CA ASP A 76 6.44 2.88 -15.98
C ASP A 76 5.97 2.22 -14.67
N ALA A 77 4.75 1.69 -14.70
CA ALA A 77 4.14 0.94 -13.61
C ALA A 77 4.22 -0.59 -13.86
N THR A 78 5.34 -1.07 -14.39
CA THR A 78 5.59 -2.51 -14.49
C THR A 78 5.78 -3.12 -13.09
N PRO A 79 5.40 -4.40 -12.87
CA PRO A 79 5.54 -5.05 -11.57
C PRO A 79 6.96 -4.97 -11.00
N GLY A 80 7.99 -5.19 -11.83
CA GLY A 80 9.39 -5.10 -11.43
C GLY A 80 9.80 -3.70 -10.96
N ARG A 81 9.30 -2.65 -11.64
CA ARG A 81 9.53 -1.25 -11.23
C ARG A 81 8.79 -0.92 -9.93
N LEU A 82 7.54 -1.34 -9.81
CA LEU A 82 6.75 -1.15 -8.58
C LEU A 82 7.41 -1.83 -7.38
N LYS A 83 7.94 -3.04 -7.57
CA LYS A 83 8.70 -3.77 -6.54
C LYS A 83 9.93 -2.98 -6.10
N THR A 84 10.73 -2.48 -7.04
CA THR A 84 11.91 -1.67 -6.75
C THR A 84 11.54 -0.39 -5.99
N ARG A 85 10.51 0.32 -6.43
CA ARG A 85 10.01 1.54 -5.76
C ARG A 85 9.54 1.24 -4.33
N LEU A 86 8.77 0.16 -4.13
CA LEU A 86 8.32 -0.24 -2.80
C LEU A 86 9.48 -0.60 -1.87
N GLN A 87 10.50 -1.28 -2.36
CA GLN A 87 11.71 -1.61 -1.59
C GLN A 87 12.47 -0.38 -1.10
N ILE A 88 12.38 0.74 -1.84
CA ILE A 88 13.00 2.01 -1.47
C ILE A 88 12.10 2.80 -0.53
N VAL A 89 10.82 2.98 -0.90
CA VAL A 89 9.93 3.89 -0.17
C VAL A 89 9.33 3.25 1.08
N GLY A 90 9.07 1.95 1.07
CA GLY A 90 8.42 1.26 2.19
C GLY A 90 9.16 1.42 3.52
N PRO A 91 10.48 1.12 3.59
CA PRO A 91 11.27 1.35 4.80
C PRO A 91 11.30 2.82 5.23
N ARG A 92 11.40 3.76 4.31
CA ARG A 92 11.40 5.21 4.61
C ARG A 92 10.08 5.67 5.21
N PHE A 93 8.96 5.31 4.57
CA PHE A 93 7.63 5.63 5.09
C PHE A 93 7.40 5.00 6.47
N ARG A 94 7.83 3.74 6.64
CA ARG A 94 7.76 3.06 7.93
C ARG A 94 8.55 3.79 9.01
N GLU A 95 9.76 4.22 8.73
CA GLU A 95 10.60 4.97 9.66
C GLU A 95 9.94 6.27 10.09
N LEU A 96 9.42 7.05 9.14
CA LEU A 96 8.70 8.30 9.42
C LEU A 96 7.48 8.06 10.31
N ALA A 97 6.63 7.10 9.97
CA ALA A 97 5.40 6.80 10.69
C ALA A 97 5.69 6.24 12.10
N VAL A 98 6.62 5.30 12.22
CA VAL A 98 6.99 4.69 13.51
C VAL A 98 7.70 5.71 14.40
N GLY A 99 8.57 6.56 13.83
CA GLY A 99 9.21 7.65 14.55
C GLY A 99 8.19 8.60 15.14
N ALA A 100 7.24 9.10 14.33
CA ALA A 100 6.19 10.00 14.82
C ALA A 100 5.33 9.36 15.92
N LEU A 101 4.98 8.08 15.82
CA LEU A 101 4.21 7.38 16.86
C LEU A 101 5.00 7.19 18.16
N ARG A 102 6.28 6.79 18.08
CA ARG A 102 7.13 6.56 19.26
C ARG A 102 7.46 7.84 20.02
N ASP A 103 7.62 8.93 19.28
CA ASP A 103 7.94 10.24 19.84
C ASP A 103 6.69 10.99 20.35
N GLY A 104 5.50 10.39 20.24
CA GLY A 104 4.22 11.00 20.64
C GLY A 104 3.77 12.15 19.75
N ARG A 105 4.27 12.21 18.50
CA ARG A 105 4.05 13.30 17.55
C ARG A 105 2.87 13.07 16.60
N ALA A 106 1.97 12.13 16.91
CA ALA A 106 0.84 11.81 16.05
C ALA A 106 -0.05 13.04 15.72
N ASP A 107 -0.24 13.93 16.69
CA ASP A 107 -1.04 15.15 16.56
C ASP A 107 -0.24 16.37 16.06
N GLU A 108 1.09 16.26 15.94
CA GLU A 108 1.89 17.32 15.35
C GLU A 108 1.62 17.45 13.85
N THR A 109 1.74 18.67 13.37
CA THR A 109 1.45 19.01 11.97
C THR A 109 2.72 19.16 11.16
N PHE A 110 2.60 18.88 9.85
CA PHE A 110 3.55 19.25 8.81
C PHE A 110 2.82 19.92 7.64
N ILE A 111 3.56 20.65 6.82
CA ILE A 111 3.02 21.33 5.64
C ILE A 111 3.38 20.52 4.41
N ASP A 112 2.37 20.05 3.68
CA ASP A 112 2.56 19.49 2.34
C ASP A 112 2.61 20.63 1.32
N ALA A 113 3.83 21.03 0.96
CA ALA A 113 4.10 22.05 -0.04
C ALA A 113 3.90 21.54 -1.49
N THR A 114 3.61 20.27 -1.67
CA THR A 114 3.28 19.70 -3.00
C THR A 114 1.83 19.95 -3.41
N CYS A 115 0.99 20.33 -2.46
CA CYS A 115 -0.38 20.78 -2.70
C CYS A 115 -0.40 22.26 -3.15
N GLU A 116 -1.41 22.64 -3.94
CA GLU A 116 -1.62 24.03 -4.34
C GLU A 116 -3.06 24.47 -4.05
N PRO A 117 -3.31 25.34 -3.06
CA PRO A 117 -2.33 25.88 -2.11
C PRO A 117 -1.76 24.81 -1.16
N PRO A 118 -0.60 25.08 -0.51
CA PRO A 118 -0.03 24.17 0.49
C PRO A 118 -1.04 23.82 1.59
N GLN A 119 -1.05 22.57 2.01
CA GLN A 119 -1.99 22.05 3.01
C GLN A 119 -1.26 21.56 4.24
N THR A 120 -1.94 21.63 5.38
CA THR A 120 -1.42 21.17 6.67
C THR A 120 -2.09 19.86 7.07
N PHE A 121 -1.28 18.87 7.43
CA PHE A 121 -1.72 17.56 7.88
C PHE A 121 -1.05 17.19 9.20
N THR A 122 -1.64 16.24 9.95
CA THR A 122 -0.99 15.62 11.10
C THR A 122 -0.34 14.30 10.69
N TYR A 123 0.71 13.87 11.43
CA TYR A 123 1.33 12.55 11.20
C TYR A 123 0.34 11.41 11.40
N GLY A 124 -0.51 11.48 12.42
CA GLY A 124 -1.55 10.50 12.67
C GLY A 124 -2.61 10.48 11.57
N GLY A 125 -3.01 11.66 11.07
CA GLY A 125 -3.93 11.79 9.93
C GLY A 125 -3.37 11.17 8.65
N MET A 126 -2.09 11.42 8.34
CA MET A 126 -1.38 10.78 7.25
C MET A 126 -1.40 9.25 7.36
N LEU A 127 -1.05 8.70 8.53
CA LEU A 127 -1.04 7.25 8.75
C LEU A 127 -2.43 6.65 8.63
N ALA A 128 -3.45 7.29 9.23
CA ALA A 128 -4.83 6.85 9.12
C ALA A 128 -5.31 6.85 7.65
N HIS A 129 -4.97 7.91 6.89
CA HIS A 129 -5.29 7.99 5.47
C HIS A 129 -4.64 6.84 4.69
N VAL A 130 -3.34 6.60 4.87
CA VAL A 130 -2.65 5.49 4.18
C VAL A 130 -3.30 4.16 4.50
N LEU A 131 -3.56 3.86 5.76
CA LEU A 131 -4.12 2.57 6.17
C LEU A 131 -5.54 2.35 5.66
N THR A 132 -6.39 3.38 5.65
CA THR A 132 -7.79 3.27 5.24
C THR A 132 -7.98 3.28 3.73
N PHE A 133 -7.41 4.25 3.01
CA PHE A 133 -7.54 4.32 1.56
C PHE A 133 -6.84 3.17 0.85
N SER A 134 -5.68 2.77 1.35
CA SER A 134 -4.99 1.60 0.79
C SER A 134 -5.73 0.29 1.07
N ALA A 135 -6.54 0.19 2.13
CA ALA A 135 -7.35 -1.01 2.36
C ALA A 135 -8.33 -1.24 1.20
N VAL A 136 -9.01 -0.18 0.74
CA VAL A 136 -9.90 -0.27 -0.43
C VAL A 136 -9.13 -0.71 -1.68
N ARG A 137 -7.99 -0.07 -1.96
CA ARG A 137 -7.17 -0.43 -3.13
C ARG A 137 -6.63 -1.86 -3.07
N ARG A 138 -6.21 -2.33 -1.91
CA ARG A 138 -5.79 -3.73 -1.74
C ARG A 138 -6.93 -4.70 -2.02
N THR A 139 -8.14 -4.41 -1.53
CA THR A 139 -9.34 -5.23 -1.81
C THR A 139 -9.63 -5.27 -3.31
N MET A 140 -9.56 -4.13 -3.99
CA MET A 140 -9.73 -4.07 -5.45
C MET A 140 -8.68 -4.90 -6.18
N ALA A 141 -7.41 -4.78 -5.79
CA ALA A 141 -6.31 -5.54 -6.40
C ALA A 141 -6.44 -7.04 -6.17
N ILE A 142 -6.78 -7.47 -4.95
CA ILE A 142 -6.99 -8.88 -4.62
C ILE A 142 -8.15 -9.45 -5.44
N GLY A 143 -9.28 -8.76 -5.50
CA GLY A 143 -10.43 -9.20 -6.30
C GLY A 143 -10.12 -9.28 -7.79
N ALA A 144 -9.26 -8.39 -8.33
CA ALA A 144 -8.79 -8.47 -9.71
C ALA A 144 -7.87 -9.69 -9.93
N LEU A 145 -6.94 -9.97 -9.01
CA LEU A 145 -6.09 -11.16 -9.05
C LEU A 145 -6.90 -12.46 -8.98
N GLU A 146 -7.93 -12.51 -8.14
CA GLU A 146 -8.83 -13.68 -8.04
C GLU A 146 -9.56 -13.96 -9.36
N ARG A 147 -10.01 -12.93 -10.08
CA ARG A 147 -10.62 -13.08 -11.41
C ARG A 147 -9.65 -13.67 -12.44
N GLU A 148 -8.36 -13.36 -12.31
CA GLU A 148 -7.28 -13.94 -13.12
C GLU A 148 -6.81 -15.33 -12.62
N GLY A 149 -7.53 -15.93 -11.66
CA GLY A 149 -7.23 -17.25 -11.12
C GLY A 149 -6.11 -17.26 -10.06
N ILE A 150 -5.70 -16.12 -9.55
CA ILE A 150 -4.67 -15.98 -8.51
C ILE A 150 -5.36 -15.68 -7.18
N ALA A 151 -5.73 -16.72 -6.42
CA ALA A 151 -6.49 -16.65 -5.18
C ALA A 151 -5.66 -17.02 -3.93
N ASP A 152 -4.33 -16.96 -4.01
CA ASP A 152 -3.44 -17.42 -2.95
C ASP A 152 -3.15 -16.36 -1.85
N LEU A 153 -3.71 -15.15 -1.98
CA LEU A 153 -3.63 -14.08 -0.98
C LEU A 153 -4.77 -14.10 0.04
N GLY A 154 -5.83 -14.88 -0.23
CA GLY A 154 -7.07 -14.79 0.55
C GLY A 154 -7.61 -13.36 0.57
N ALA A 155 -8.29 -12.97 1.64
CA ALA A 155 -8.81 -11.61 1.81
C ALA A 155 -7.75 -10.57 2.27
N GLY A 156 -6.48 -10.96 2.37
CA GLY A 156 -5.44 -10.10 2.94
C GLY A 156 -5.65 -9.83 4.44
N ASP A 157 -6.15 -10.83 5.17
CA ASP A 157 -6.50 -10.71 6.59
C ASP A 157 -5.23 -10.50 7.44
N PRO A 158 -5.16 -9.42 8.25
CA PRO A 158 -4.05 -9.18 9.17
C PRO A 158 -3.88 -10.25 10.24
N MET A 159 -4.89 -11.09 10.48
CA MET A 159 -4.77 -12.22 11.42
C MET A 159 -3.80 -13.31 10.91
N HIS A 160 -3.60 -13.38 9.60
CA HIS A 160 -2.63 -14.29 8.98
C HIS A 160 -1.24 -13.67 8.85
N PHE A 161 -1.11 -12.37 9.13
CA PHE A 161 0.17 -11.68 9.09
C PHE A 161 0.97 -11.92 10.38
N VAL A 162 2.01 -12.71 10.28
CA VAL A 162 2.97 -12.94 11.36
C VAL A 162 4.25 -12.14 11.06
N GLY A 163 4.22 -10.84 11.38
CA GLY A 163 5.35 -9.95 11.12
C GLY A 163 6.61 -10.38 11.84
N GLY A 164 7.61 -10.86 11.12
CA GLY A 164 8.99 -11.00 11.57
C GLY A 164 9.31 -12.16 12.52
N VAL A 165 8.37 -13.04 12.82
CA VAL A 165 8.68 -14.32 13.51
C VAL A 165 8.57 -15.42 12.46
N GLY A 166 9.68 -16.06 12.13
CA GLY A 166 9.77 -17.10 11.11
C GLY A 166 8.67 -18.16 11.27
N ALA A 167 7.57 -17.96 10.58
CA ALA A 167 6.52 -18.93 10.46
C ALA A 167 6.90 -19.82 9.28
N ASP A 168 7.36 -21.02 9.60
CA ASP A 168 7.39 -22.12 8.65
C ASP A 168 5.95 -22.33 8.15
N ALA A 169 5.71 -22.09 6.86
CA ALA A 169 4.39 -22.10 6.23
C ALA A 169 3.69 -23.47 6.23
N SER A 170 4.20 -24.44 6.98
CA SER A 170 3.73 -25.83 7.00
C SER A 170 2.63 -26.14 8.04
N THR A 171 2.19 -25.18 8.87
CA THR A 171 1.35 -25.51 10.04
C THR A 171 -0.07 -24.92 10.01
N ILE A 172 -0.51 -24.25 8.96
CA ILE A 172 -1.91 -23.80 8.86
C ILE A 172 -2.72 -24.88 8.13
N LYS A 173 -3.08 -25.96 8.85
CA LYS A 173 -4.15 -26.85 8.41
C LYS A 173 -5.47 -26.09 8.45
N ARG A 174 -6.11 -26.00 7.28
CA ARG A 174 -7.48 -25.55 7.13
C ARG A 174 -8.41 -26.41 7.98
N ASN A 175 -8.98 -25.85 9.03
CA ASN A 175 -10.18 -26.38 9.67
C ASN A 175 -11.35 -25.57 9.13
N HIS A 176 -11.94 -26.06 8.04
CA HIS A 176 -13.30 -25.77 7.65
C HIS A 176 -13.91 -27.12 7.22
N ASP A 177 -14.60 -27.73 8.12
CA ASP A 177 -15.77 -28.63 7.89
C ASP A 177 -17.00 -27.86 8.33
#